data_93fff09bada117c4340edbf42ae49708
#
_entry.id   93fff09bada117c4340edbf42ae49708
#
_cell.length_a   1.000
_cell.length_b   1.000
_cell.length_c   1.000
_cell.angle_alpha   90.00
_cell.angle_beta   90.00
_cell.angle_gamma   90.00
#
_symmetry.space_group_name_H-M   'P 1'
#
loop_
_entity.id
_entity.type
_entity.pdbx_description
1 polymer ?
#
loop_
_entity_poly.entity_id
_entity_poly.type
_entity_poly.pdbx_seq_one_letter_code
_entity_poly.pdbx_strand_id
1 'polypeptide(L)'
;MLKLLFKGLISPKLTQTCAIFLIAIFSLNCTSAYAQHRFLPEVSTVVLPSSVHTLMGNSGSLRALDKEWRAKPEDLKIALAYARQVFNLGSSEGDLRWYGSAKAALKPWWSANDLTADGFFMRGLVKQGFHDFDGGLSDINQAISLDPKHAEYWSWRFSLHLMQANMDAAQQDVYEMQKLFGSEEANIYQAVLLYRTGQPLPALKLLGESIRSTSYQDAASQIWIGFHLGEASRVANQPDKALTLWRRLLQAYPQSHLLRLSLADLLNQKKKYKEAKAVATLNSSTINSNLTDALLMQALIASRGLNTNDEVSLASQMAARLQTQSLRQESLIERPRLIYQIAYGNNLASGLALSIENWKIQKEPTDAVLFLQAALALNQAKSAEPVLRWAASTKYTDPQLSLLIDAVLKHPSWSGRS
;
A
#
# COMPACT_ATOMS: atom_id res chain seq x y z
N MET A 1 8.80 -25.90 25.94
CA MET A 1 7.53 -26.50 25.54
C MET A 1 7.31 -26.50 24.02
N LEU A 2 7.88 -25.56 23.27
CA LEU A 2 7.77 -25.52 21.77
C LEU A 2 8.55 -26.63 21.04
N LYS A 3 9.60 -27.20 21.63
CA LYS A 3 10.40 -28.32 21.07
C LYS A 3 9.66 -29.65 20.99
N LEU A 4 8.59 -29.83 21.73
CA LEU A 4 7.81 -31.07 21.75
C LEU A 4 6.70 -31.12 20.70
N LEU A 5 6.28 -29.97 20.15
CA LEU A 5 5.27 -29.90 19.09
C LEU A 5 5.84 -30.14 17.68
N PHE A 6 7.17 -30.12 17.53
CA PHE A 6 7.83 -30.27 16.23
C PHE A 6 8.47 -31.63 15.96
N LYS A 7 8.56 -32.53 16.95
CA LYS A 7 9.27 -33.80 16.79
C LYS A 7 8.44 -34.96 16.21
N GLY A 8 7.17 -34.76 15.93
CA GLY A 8 6.28 -35.86 15.54
C GLY A 8 5.71 -35.81 14.12
N LEU A 9 5.96 -34.77 13.31
CA LEU A 9 5.16 -34.56 12.10
C LEU A 9 5.93 -34.04 10.86
N ILE A 10 7.26 -34.20 10.77
CA ILE A 10 8.01 -33.59 9.69
C ILE A 10 8.77 -34.60 8.87
N SER A 11 8.16 -35.04 7.76
CA SER A 11 8.85 -35.51 6.56
C SER A 11 9.58 -34.33 5.89
N PRO A 12 10.73 -34.50 5.22
CA PRO A 12 11.43 -33.41 4.52
C PRO A 12 10.57 -32.62 3.50
N LYS A 13 9.51 -33.25 2.99
CA LYS A 13 8.51 -32.59 2.13
C LYS A 13 7.54 -31.67 2.91
N LEU A 14 7.37 -31.92 4.22
CA LEU A 14 6.48 -31.12 5.07
C LEU A 14 7.14 -29.82 5.55
N THR A 15 8.48 -29.78 5.66
CA THR A 15 9.20 -28.55 6.03
C THR A 15 9.09 -27.46 4.98
N GLN A 16 9.16 -27.80 3.70
CA GLN A 16 8.91 -26.81 2.63
C GLN A 16 7.43 -26.36 2.61
N THR A 17 6.51 -27.27 2.84
CA THR A 17 5.07 -26.96 2.86
C THR A 17 4.70 -26.11 4.09
N CYS A 18 5.31 -26.35 5.26
CA CYS A 18 5.08 -25.54 6.46
C CYS A 18 5.67 -24.12 6.36
N ALA A 19 6.85 -23.95 5.73
CA ALA A 19 7.41 -22.63 5.46
C ALA A 19 6.52 -21.85 4.49
N ILE A 20 6.00 -22.49 3.46
CA ILE A 20 5.07 -21.92 2.49
C ILE A 20 3.72 -21.59 3.16
N PHE A 21 3.23 -22.42 4.08
CA PHE A 21 1.99 -22.16 4.82
C PHE A 21 2.11 -20.95 5.78
N LEU A 22 3.26 -20.80 6.43
CA LEU A 22 3.54 -19.60 7.24
C LEU A 22 3.58 -18.33 6.39
N ILE A 23 4.12 -18.43 5.18
CA ILE A 23 4.23 -17.30 4.25
C ILE A 23 2.87 -16.93 3.62
N ALA A 24 2.00 -17.91 3.39
CA ALA A 24 0.63 -17.66 2.88
C ALA A 24 -0.31 -17.00 3.89
N ILE A 25 0.08 -16.96 5.18
CA ILE A 25 -0.70 -16.29 6.23
C ILE A 25 -0.45 -14.78 6.27
N PHE A 26 0.61 -14.32 5.56
CA PHE A 26 1.16 -13.00 5.74
C PHE A 26 1.06 -12.18 4.47
N SER A 27 0.12 -11.41 4.39
CA SER A 27 -0.21 -10.69 3.20
C SER A 27 -0.17 -9.16 3.36
N LEU A 28 -0.19 -8.60 2.36
CA LEU A 28 -0.17 -7.31 1.73
C LEU A 28 -1.09 -6.26 2.38
N ASN A 29 -0.51 -5.33 3.09
CA ASN A 29 -1.05 -3.99 3.21
C ASN A 29 -0.39 -3.10 2.16
N CYS A 30 -0.53 -3.50 0.90
CA CYS A 30 0.17 -2.90 -0.22
C CYS A 30 -0.37 -1.55 -0.64
N THR A 31 -1.43 -1.12 0.01
CA THR A 31 -2.25 -0.05 -0.53
C THR A 31 -2.06 1.27 0.18
N SER A 32 -1.33 1.27 1.32
CA SER A 32 -1.33 2.43 2.18
C SER A 32 -0.77 3.68 1.50
N ALA A 33 0.30 3.56 0.75
CA ALA A 33 0.96 4.74 0.22
C ALA A 33 0.29 5.33 -1.03
N TYR A 34 -0.17 4.47 -1.94
CA TYR A 34 -0.73 4.93 -3.21
C TYR A 34 -2.21 5.24 -3.15
N ALA A 35 -2.93 4.57 -2.25
CA ALA A 35 -4.36 4.73 -2.12
C ALA A 35 -4.77 5.79 -1.10
N GLN A 36 -3.92 6.04 -0.11
CA GLN A 36 -4.23 6.96 0.99
C GLN A 36 -4.56 8.37 0.53
N HIS A 37 -3.81 8.86 -0.44
CA HIS A 37 -3.90 10.25 -0.87
C HIS A 37 -4.96 10.56 -1.88
N ARG A 38 -5.46 9.53 -2.48
CA ARG A 38 -6.44 9.66 -3.50
C ARG A 38 -7.80 10.04 -2.99
N PHE A 39 -8.04 9.70 -1.76
CA PHE A 39 -9.34 9.77 -1.13
C PHE A 39 -9.46 10.87 -0.09
N LEU A 40 -8.46 11.74 -0.01
CA LEU A 40 -8.61 12.94 0.79
C LEU A 40 -9.51 13.90 0.04
N PRO A 41 -10.59 14.36 0.67
CA PRO A 41 -11.38 15.42 0.09
C PRO A 41 -10.48 16.65 -0.09
N GLU A 42 -10.54 17.27 -1.24
CA GLU A 42 -9.99 18.60 -1.41
C GLU A 42 -10.79 19.55 -0.53
N VAL A 43 -10.28 19.84 0.65
CA VAL A 43 -10.96 20.67 1.66
C VAL A 43 -11.11 22.11 1.22
N SER A 44 -10.35 22.54 0.22
CA SER A 44 -10.28 23.96 -0.16
C SER A 44 -11.11 24.37 -1.36
N THR A 45 -11.67 23.46 -2.11
CA THR A 45 -12.43 23.84 -3.31
C THR A 45 -13.69 23.01 -3.44
N VAL A 46 -14.78 23.74 -3.37
CA VAL A 46 -16.01 23.44 -4.08
C VAL A 46 -16.30 21.95 -4.14
N VAL A 47 -17.30 21.56 -3.40
CA VAL A 47 -18.17 20.44 -3.70
C VAL A 47 -17.85 19.94 -5.11
N LEU A 48 -16.96 18.93 -5.20
CA LEU A 48 -16.95 18.14 -6.41
C LEU A 48 -18.35 17.55 -6.48
N PRO A 49 -19.12 17.91 -7.50
CA PRO A 49 -20.39 17.24 -7.68
C PRO A 49 -20.07 15.77 -7.76
N SER A 50 -20.98 14.94 -7.33
CA SER A 50 -21.10 13.46 -7.32
C SER A 50 -20.40 12.68 -8.45
N SER A 51 -19.26 13.14 -8.93
CA SER A 51 -18.54 12.69 -10.12
C SER A 51 -17.47 11.65 -9.87
N VAL A 52 -17.22 11.25 -8.62
CA VAL A 52 -16.33 10.09 -8.37
C VAL A 52 -16.89 8.82 -9.01
N HIS A 53 -18.23 8.68 -9.09
CA HIS A 53 -18.87 7.66 -9.91
C HIS A 53 -18.63 7.84 -11.42
N THR A 54 -18.38 9.06 -11.87
CA THR A 54 -18.19 9.39 -13.30
C THR A 54 -16.74 9.12 -13.75
N LEU A 55 -15.77 9.18 -12.85
CA LEU A 55 -14.36 8.92 -13.18
C LEU A 55 -14.09 7.44 -13.52
N MET A 56 -14.82 6.51 -12.94
CA MET A 56 -14.72 5.09 -13.29
C MET A 56 -15.47 4.71 -14.57
N GLY A 57 -16.35 5.56 -15.09
CA GLY A 57 -17.18 5.29 -16.26
C GLY A 57 -16.85 6.08 -17.53
N ASN A 58 -15.96 7.07 -17.47
CA ASN A 58 -15.83 8.02 -18.57
C ASN A 58 -14.50 7.90 -19.34
N SER A 59 -14.35 6.77 -20.06
CA SER A 59 -13.27 6.64 -21.06
C SER A 59 -13.29 7.78 -22.11
N GLY A 60 -14.38 8.52 -22.24
CA GLY A 60 -14.53 9.67 -23.12
C GLY A 60 -13.77 10.90 -22.63
N SER A 61 -13.84 11.22 -21.35
CA SER A 61 -13.15 12.41 -20.80
C SER A 61 -11.62 12.25 -20.82
N LEU A 62 -11.11 11.06 -20.48
CA LEU A 62 -9.68 10.79 -20.57
C LEU A 62 -9.17 10.83 -22.01
N ARG A 63 -9.92 10.28 -22.97
CA ARG A 63 -9.55 10.34 -24.39
C ARG A 63 -9.53 11.77 -24.92
N ALA A 64 -10.49 12.60 -24.51
CA ALA A 64 -10.53 14.01 -24.89
C ALA A 64 -9.31 14.74 -24.34
N LEU A 65 -8.97 14.51 -23.08
CA LEU A 65 -7.83 15.12 -22.41
C LEU A 65 -6.48 14.63 -22.98
N ASP A 66 -6.36 13.34 -23.30
CA ASP A 66 -5.19 12.78 -24.02
C ASP A 66 -5.01 13.45 -25.40
N LYS A 67 -6.11 13.59 -26.15
CA LYS A 67 -6.09 14.27 -27.45
C LYS A 67 -5.67 15.75 -27.32
N GLU A 68 -6.20 16.45 -26.32
CA GLU A 68 -5.86 17.85 -26.07
C GLU A 68 -4.39 18.00 -25.67
N TRP A 69 -3.88 17.15 -24.76
CA TRP A 69 -2.48 17.15 -24.37
C TRP A 69 -1.55 16.87 -25.57
N ARG A 70 -1.86 15.86 -26.39
CA ARG A 70 -1.06 15.55 -27.60
C ARG A 70 -1.04 16.68 -28.61
N ALA A 71 -2.12 17.49 -28.68
CA ALA A 71 -2.18 18.65 -29.54
C ALA A 71 -1.39 19.85 -29.00
N LYS A 72 -1.19 19.95 -27.68
CA LYS A 72 -0.51 21.06 -27.01
C LYS A 72 0.41 20.55 -25.89
N PRO A 73 1.47 19.78 -26.21
CA PRO A 73 2.31 19.12 -25.21
C PRO A 73 3.14 20.08 -24.35
N GLU A 74 3.29 21.33 -24.78
CA GLU A 74 4.02 22.40 -24.06
C GLU A 74 3.09 23.29 -23.21
N ASP A 75 1.79 23.00 -23.16
CA ASP A 75 0.86 23.71 -22.27
C ASP A 75 0.85 23.04 -20.90
N LEU A 76 1.47 23.68 -19.92
CA LEU A 76 1.59 23.14 -18.55
C LEU A 76 0.23 22.83 -17.93
N LYS A 77 -0.78 23.68 -18.14
CA LYS A 77 -2.12 23.50 -17.56
C LYS A 77 -2.78 22.22 -18.07
N ILE A 78 -2.70 21.99 -19.38
CA ILE A 78 -3.25 20.79 -20.01
C ILE A 78 -2.45 19.55 -19.57
N ALA A 79 -1.11 19.65 -19.55
CA ALA A 79 -0.25 18.57 -19.10
C ALA A 79 -0.52 18.17 -17.65
N LEU A 80 -0.71 19.13 -16.73
CA LEU A 80 -1.08 18.89 -15.34
C LEU A 80 -2.45 18.21 -15.21
N ALA A 81 -3.44 18.67 -15.95
CA ALA A 81 -4.77 18.07 -15.94
C ALA A 81 -4.72 16.60 -16.40
N TYR A 82 -4.01 16.32 -17.48
CA TYR A 82 -3.82 14.94 -17.98
C TYR A 82 -3.01 14.10 -17.00
N ALA A 83 -1.88 14.61 -16.50
CA ALA A 83 -1.05 13.90 -15.54
C ALA A 83 -1.83 13.54 -14.26
N ARG A 84 -2.66 14.46 -13.74
CA ARG A 84 -3.54 14.22 -12.59
C ARG A 84 -4.53 13.09 -12.87
N GLN A 85 -5.17 13.14 -14.03
CA GLN A 85 -6.17 12.13 -14.40
C GLN A 85 -5.57 10.72 -14.49
N VAL A 86 -4.44 10.57 -15.18
CA VAL A 86 -3.79 9.25 -15.32
C VAL A 86 -3.13 8.80 -14.02
N PHE A 87 -2.60 9.72 -13.21
CA PHE A 87 -2.10 9.40 -11.87
C PHE A 87 -3.22 8.84 -10.98
N ASN A 88 -4.38 9.49 -10.98
CA ASN A 88 -5.56 9.03 -10.24
C ASN A 88 -6.03 7.65 -10.70
N LEU A 89 -6.00 7.37 -12.00
CA LEU A 89 -6.28 6.04 -12.53
C LEU A 89 -5.27 5.01 -12.03
N GLY A 90 -3.98 5.30 -12.14
CA GLY A 90 -2.92 4.43 -11.64
C GLY A 90 -3.12 4.04 -10.18
N SER A 91 -3.43 5.05 -9.35
CA SER A 91 -3.70 4.82 -7.93
C SER A 91 -4.98 4.00 -7.70
N SER A 92 -6.06 4.22 -8.49
CA SER A 92 -7.34 3.50 -8.30
C SER A 92 -7.30 2.06 -8.75
N GLU A 93 -6.64 1.85 -9.85
CA GLU A 93 -6.55 0.56 -10.49
C GLU A 93 -5.38 -0.25 -9.96
N GLY A 94 -4.42 0.41 -9.26
CA GLY A 94 -3.17 -0.20 -8.84
C GLY A 94 -2.27 -0.55 -10.04
N ASP A 95 -2.37 0.23 -11.13
CA ASP A 95 -1.64 0.01 -12.37
C ASP A 95 -0.58 1.11 -12.59
N LEU A 96 0.67 0.76 -12.35
CA LEU A 96 1.81 1.69 -12.40
C LEU A 96 2.11 2.23 -13.82
N ARG A 97 1.58 1.60 -14.87
CA ARG A 97 1.75 2.08 -16.26
C ARG A 97 1.21 3.49 -16.44
N TRP A 98 0.15 3.84 -15.70
CA TRP A 98 -0.42 5.18 -15.71
C TRP A 98 0.54 6.25 -15.16
N TYR A 99 1.42 5.90 -14.22
CA TYR A 99 2.45 6.83 -13.74
C TYR A 99 3.48 7.13 -14.83
N GLY A 100 3.78 6.17 -15.71
CA GLY A 100 4.58 6.41 -16.91
C GLY A 100 3.95 7.45 -17.85
N SER A 101 2.63 7.37 -18.02
CA SER A 101 1.87 8.36 -18.82
C SER A 101 1.91 9.76 -18.17
N ALA A 102 1.76 9.83 -16.84
CA ALA A 102 1.88 11.09 -16.10
C ALA A 102 3.29 11.70 -16.24
N LYS A 103 4.34 10.86 -16.13
CA LYS A 103 5.73 11.29 -16.33
C LYS A 103 5.97 11.80 -17.75
N ALA A 104 5.42 11.13 -18.74
CA ALA A 104 5.54 11.56 -20.14
C ALA A 104 4.89 12.93 -20.36
N ALA A 105 3.73 13.18 -19.75
CA ALA A 105 3.05 14.47 -19.84
C ALA A 105 3.86 15.61 -19.20
N LEU A 106 4.57 15.34 -18.12
CA LEU A 106 5.38 16.32 -17.39
C LEU A 106 6.82 16.41 -17.88
N LYS A 107 7.19 15.66 -18.94
CA LYS A 107 8.56 15.60 -19.45
C LYS A 107 9.20 16.98 -19.73
N PRO A 108 8.53 17.99 -20.36
CA PRO A 108 9.13 19.30 -20.61
C PRO A 108 9.57 20.01 -19.31
N TRP A 109 8.89 19.74 -18.19
CA TRP A 109 9.14 20.40 -16.91
C TRP A 109 9.83 19.51 -15.89
N TRP A 110 10.32 18.34 -16.30
CA TRP A 110 10.87 17.36 -15.35
C TRP A 110 12.07 17.87 -14.55
N SER A 111 12.87 18.73 -15.16
CA SER A 111 14.05 19.35 -14.54
C SER A 111 13.88 20.85 -14.26
N ALA A 112 12.69 21.41 -14.42
CA ALA A 112 12.45 22.83 -14.20
C ALA A 112 12.49 23.16 -12.70
N ASN A 113 13.05 24.34 -12.37
CA ASN A 113 13.17 24.84 -10.99
C ASN A 113 12.18 25.96 -10.67
N ASP A 114 11.38 26.39 -11.65
CA ASP A 114 10.40 27.48 -11.60
C ASP A 114 9.02 26.98 -12.03
N LEU A 115 8.43 26.11 -11.26
CA LEU A 115 7.07 25.61 -11.50
C LEU A 115 6.05 26.31 -10.60
N THR A 116 4.79 26.26 -11.02
CA THR A 116 3.67 26.55 -10.13
C THR A 116 3.61 25.54 -8.96
N ALA A 117 2.88 25.87 -7.89
CA ALA A 117 2.66 24.94 -6.79
C ALA A 117 2.12 23.60 -7.29
N ASP A 118 1.09 23.61 -8.13
CA ASP A 118 0.53 22.40 -8.75
C ASP A 118 1.54 21.66 -9.64
N GLY A 119 2.43 22.38 -10.30
CA GLY A 119 3.48 21.80 -11.14
C GLY A 119 4.48 21.00 -10.32
N PHE A 120 5.00 21.59 -9.24
CA PHE A 120 5.84 20.89 -8.28
C PHE A 120 5.11 19.71 -7.65
N PHE A 121 3.89 19.93 -7.17
CA PHE A 121 3.10 18.89 -6.52
C PHE A 121 2.87 17.69 -7.45
N MET A 122 2.39 17.91 -8.65
CA MET A 122 2.15 16.84 -9.61
C MET A 122 3.42 16.06 -9.95
N ARG A 123 4.55 16.75 -10.14
CA ARG A 123 5.85 16.11 -10.36
C ARG A 123 6.28 15.29 -9.15
N GLY A 124 6.08 15.83 -7.94
CA GLY A 124 6.34 15.12 -6.68
C GLY A 124 5.52 13.84 -6.53
N LEU A 125 4.23 13.88 -6.90
CA LEU A 125 3.36 12.72 -6.92
C LEU A 125 3.87 11.64 -7.90
N VAL A 126 4.29 12.05 -9.09
CA VAL A 126 4.82 11.10 -10.06
C VAL A 126 6.15 10.51 -9.60
N LYS A 127 7.05 11.32 -9.02
CA LYS A 127 8.32 10.84 -8.46
C LYS A 127 8.09 9.79 -7.38
N GLN A 128 7.18 10.05 -6.41
CA GLN A 128 6.87 9.07 -5.38
C GLN A 128 6.25 7.79 -5.98
N GLY A 129 5.46 7.91 -7.05
CA GLY A 129 4.94 6.77 -7.80
C GLY A 129 6.02 5.86 -8.38
N PHE A 130 7.22 6.39 -8.57
CA PHE A 130 8.43 5.66 -8.96
C PHE A 130 9.39 5.40 -7.78
N HIS A 131 8.91 5.52 -6.53
CA HIS A 131 9.69 5.35 -5.30
C HIS A 131 10.87 6.33 -5.13
N ASP A 132 10.91 7.41 -5.90
CA ASP A 132 11.80 8.54 -5.66
C ASP A 132 11.17 9.44 -4.57
N PHE A 133 11.17 8.95 -3.33
CA PHE A 133 10.51 9.63 -2.21
C PHE A 133 11.21 10.91 -1.82
N ASP A 134 12.54 10.96 -1.91
CA ASP A 134 13.31 12.16 -1.59
C ASP A 134 13.05 13.26 -2.62
N GLY A 135 13.05 12.91 -3.91
CA GLY A 135 12.66 13.83 -4.98
C GLY A 135 11.20 14.26 -4.90
N GLY A 136 10.32 13.35 -4.48
CA GLY A 136 8.91 13.63 -4.20
C GLY A 136 8.73 14.62 -3.06
N LEU A 137 9.39 14.40 -1.91
CA LEU A 137 9.38 15.31 -0.77
C LEU A 137 9.93 16.70 -1.13
N SER A 138 11.02 16.74 -1.88
CA SER A 138 11.60 18.01 -2.33
C SER A 138 10.58 18.84 -3.13
N ASP A 139 9.91 18.24 -4.10
CA ASP A 139 8.92 18.91 -4.92
C ASP A 139 7.67 19.32 -4.09
N ILE A 140 7.17 18.44 -3.22
CA ILE A 140 6.02 18.77 -2.37
C ILE A 140 6.36 19.89 -1.38
N ASN A 141 7.58 19.97 -0.87
CA ASN A 141 8.03 21.09 -0.04
C ASN A 141 8.00 22.41 -0.82
N GLN A 142 8.40 22.41 -2.09
CA GLN A 142 8.28 23.59 -2.97
C GLN A 142 6.81 23.97 -3.17
N ALA A 143 5.93 23.00 -3.42
CA ALA A 143 4.50 23.25 -3.56
C ALA A 143 3.91 23.90 -2.29
N ILE A 144 4.21 23.36 -1.11
CA ILE A 144 3.76 23.92 0.18
C ILE A 144 4.34 25.33 0.41
N SER A 145 5.57 25.60 0.02
CA SER A 145 6.15 26.94 0.17
C SER A 145 5.45 27.99 -0.69
N LEU A 146 4.94 27.59 -1.85
CA LEU A 146 4.21 28.47 -2.77
C LEU A 146 2.73 28.63 -2.41
N ASP A 147 2.10 27.55 -1.95
CA ASP A 147 0.71 27.57 -1.49
C ASP A 147 0.54 26.71 -0.21
N PRO A 148 0.81 27.28 0.97
CA PRO A 148 0.71 26.56 2.24
C PRO A 148 -0.72 26.25 2.67
N LYS A 149 -1.74 26.81 2.01
CA LYS A 149 -3.14 26.57 2.36
C LYS A 149 -3.78 25.42 1.58
N HIS A 150 -3.05 24.76 0.72
CA HIS A 150 -3.53 23.61 -0.02
C HIS A 150 -3.38 22.31 0.79
N ALA A 151 -4.47 21.81 1.33
CA ALA A 151 -4.48 20.66 2.27
C ALA A 151 -3.88 19.38 1.67
N GLU A 152 -4.11 19.14 0.39
CA GLU A 152 -3.62 17.94 -0.29
C GLU A 152 -2.09 17.87 -0.27
N TYR A 153 -1.36 18.97 -0.36
CA TYR A 153 0.10 18.97 -0.31
C TYR A 153 0.63 18.45 1.03
N TRP A 154 0.02 18.88 2.12
CA TRP A 154 0.37 18.44 3.47
C TRP A 154 0.07 16.97 3.69
N SER A 155 -1.08 16.51 3.20
CA SER A 155 -1.48 15.11 3.34
C SER A 155 -0.51 14.15 2.63
N TRP A 156 -0.04 14.53 1.44
CA TRP A 156 0.95 13.77 0.71
C TRP A 156 2.32 13.79 1.40
N ARG A 157 2.76 14.96 1.89
CA ARG A 157 4.02 15.05 2.64
C ARG A 157 3.99 14.18 3.89
N PHE A 158 2.93 14.27 4.67
CA PHE A 158 2.66 13.41 5.82
C PHE A 158 2.84 11.92 5.48
N SER A 159 2.27 11.49 4.39
CA SER A 159 2.34 10.07 4.01
C SER A 159 3.71 9.64 3.54
N LEU A 160 4.45 10.51 2.84
CA LEU A 160 5.85 10.25 2.50
C LEU A 160 6.71 10.11 3.76
N HIS A 161 6.49 10.98 4.75
CA HIS A 161 7.15 10.85 6.05
C HIS A 161 6.84 9.53 6.75
N LEU A 162 5.59 9.07 6.73
CA LEU A 162 5.22 7.76 7.27
C LEU A 162 5.89 6.60 6.54
N MET A 163 5.96 6.66 5.20
CA MET A 163 6.61 5.62 4.40
C MET A 163 8.10 5.50 4.66
N GLN A 164 8.75 6.62 4.93
CA GLN A 164 10.17 6.65 5.30
C GLN A 164 10.43 6.44 6.80
N ALA A 165 9.37 6.27 7.60
CA ALA A 165 9.42 6.18 9.07
C ALA A 165 9.93 7.46 9.76
N ASN A 166 9.73 8.62 9.16
CA ASN A 166 10.02 9.94 9.72
C ASN A 166 8.85 10.42 10.59
N MET A 167 8.60 9.74 11.73
CA MET A 167 7.41 9.96 12.56
C MET A 167 7.33 11.36 13.16
N ASP A 168 8.46 11.96 13.51
CA ASP A 168 8.51 13.34 14.04
C ASP A 168 8.09 14.35 12.98
N ALA A 169 8.57 14.19 11.74
CA ALA A 169 8.17 15.05 10.63
C ALA A 169 6.66 14.87 10.29
N ALA A 170 6.16 13.64 10.33
CA ALA A 170 4.73 13.37 10.18
C ALA A 170 3.90 14.03 11.30
N GLN A 171 4.38 14.02 12.55
CA GLN A 171 3.70 14.71 13.66
C GLN A 171 3.71 16.23 13.45
N GLN A 172 4.79 16.79 12.94
CA GLN A 172 4.85 18.21 12.60
C GLN A 172 3.84 18.58 11.51
N ASP A 173 3.67 17.72 10.50
CA ASP A 173 2.64 17.94 9.47
C ASP A 173 1.23 17.94 10.06
N VAL A 174 0.91 17.03 10.97
CA VAL A 174 -0.38 17.01 11.67
C VAL A 174 -0.60 18.32 12.43
N TYR A 175 0.42 18.83 13.11
CA TYR A 175 0.34 20.08 13.84
C TYR A 175 0.07 21.29 12.92
N GLU A 176 0.77 21.37 11.78
CA GLU A 176 0.52 22.42 10.81
C GLU A 176 -0.85 22.29 10.15
N MET A 177 -1.30 21.07 9.83
CA MET A 177 -2.65 20.83 9.32
C MET A 177 -3.71 21.26 10.34
N GLN A 178 -3.50 21.02 11.64
CA GLN A 178 -4.45 21.48 12.68
C GLN A 178 -4.57 23.00 12.72
N LYS A 179 -3.48 23.74 12.56
CA LYS A 179 -3.51 25.20 12.51
C LYS A 179 -4.20 25.74 11.28
N LEU A 180 -3.96 25.12 10.12
CA LEU A 180 -4.41 25.62 8.83
C LEU A 180 -5.84 25.20 8.50
N PHE A 181 -6.23 23.99 8.87
CA PHE A 181 -7.48 23.36 8.43
C PHE A 181 -8.40 22.95 9.57
N GLY A 182 -7.93 23.05 10.83
CA GLY A 182 -8.70 22.72 12.01
C GLY A 182 -8.54 21.29 12.50
N SER A 183 -9.12 21.02 13.67
CA SER A 183 -8.91 19.75 14.37
C SER A 183 -9.65 18.58 13.70
N GLU A 184 -10.77 18.81 13.06
CA GLU A 184 -11.54 17.74 12.42
C GLU A 184 -10.73 17.07 11.31
N GLU A 185 -10.11 17.88 10.45
CA GLU A 185 -9.22 17.40 9.40
C GLU A 185 -7.96 16.73 9.96
N ALA A 186 -7.26 17.42 10.86
CA ALA A 186 -6.01 16.94 11.45
C ALA A 186 -6.19 15.64 12.25
N ASN A 187 -7.34 15.41 12.87
CA ASN A 187 -7.62 14.21 13.67
C ASN A 187 -7.53 12.92 12.86
N ILE A 188 -7.83 12.95 11.56
CA ILE A 188 -7.72 11.78 10.70
C ILE A 188 -6.25 11.38 10.56
N TYR A 189 -5.37 12.35 10.30
CA TYR A 189 -3.92 12.12 10.18
C TYR A 189 -3.29 11.78 11.53
N GLN A 190 -3.72 12.46 12.59
CA GLN A 190 -3.30 12.13 13.96
C GLN A 190 -3.64 10.67 14.29
N ALA A 191 -4.81 10.20 13.91
CA ALA A 191 -5.22 8.82 14.15
C ALA A 191 -4.35 7.83 13.36
N VAL A 192 -3.99 8.15 12.11
CA VAL A 192 -3.07 7.33 11.32
C VAL A 192 -1.72 7.24 12.01
N LEU A 193 -1.17 8.37 12.44
CA LEU A 193 0.10 8.41 13.15
C LEU A 193 0.05 7.63 14.49
N LEU A 194 -1.04 7.75 15.24
CA LEU A 194 -1.23 7.03 16.51
C LEU A 194 -1.13 5.51 16.33
N TYR A 195 -1.87 4.90 15.41
CA TYR A 195 -1.76 3.45 15.27
C TYR A 195 -0.42 3.02 14.64
N ARG A 196 0.21 3.89 13.84
CA ARG A 196 1.55 3.65 13.28
C ARG A 196 2.67 3.79 14.33
N THR A 197 2.37 4.36 15.49
CA THR A 197 3.27 4.52 16.64
C THR A 197 2.80 3.76 17.88
N GLY A 198 2.11 2.64 17.69
CA GLY A 198 1.75 1.70 18.75
C GLY A 198 0.58 2.13 19.64
N GLN A 199 -0.22 3.10 19.22
CA GLN A 199 -1.37 3.62 19.95
C GLN A 199 -2.70 3.41 19.19
N PRO A 200 -3.12 2.15 18.92
CA PRO A 200 -4.30 1.89 18.09
C PRO A 200 -5.63 2.26 18.77
N LEU A 201 -5.73 2.23 20.09
CA LEU A 201 -7.01 2.52 20.76
C LEU A 201 -7.43 3.99 20.64
N PRO A 202 -6.57 5.00 20.88
CA PRO A 202 -6.89 6.39 20.56
C PRO A 202 -7.19 6.60 19.07
N ALA A 203 -6.46 5.93 18.18
CA ALA A 203 -6.71 6.00 16.74
C ALA A 203 -8.10 5.51 16.37
N LEU A 204 -8.56 4.39 16.95
CA LEU A 204 -9.90 3.85 16.74
C LEU A 204 -10.99 4.84 17.16
N LYS A 205 -10.78 5.58 18.24
CA LYS A 205 -11.73 6.62 18.70
C LYS A 205 -11.83 7.73 17.65
N LEU A 206 -10.72 8.33 17.27
CA LEU A 206 -10.71 9.45 16.32
C LEU A 206 -11.28 9.04 14.95
N LEU A 207 -10.83 7.93 14.37
CA LEU A 207 -11.35 7.43 13.08
C LEU A 207 -12.83 7.04 13.18
N GLY A 208 -13.26 6.48 14.31
CA GLY A 208 -14.66 6.14 14.55
C GLY A 208 -15.57 7.36 14.70
N GLU A 209 -15.05 8.48 15.13
CA GLU A 209 -15.73 9.78 15.14
C GLU A 209 -15.77 10.36 13.72
N SER A 210 -14.63 10.40 13.02
CA SER A 210 -14.52 10.96 11.67
C SER A 210 -15.41 10.24 10.66
N ILE A 211 -15.48 8.90 10.65
CA ILE A 211 -16.30 8.15 9.69
C ILE A 211 -17.79 8.42 9.82
N ARG A 212 -18.24 8.92 10.99
CA ARG A 212 -19.62 9.29 11.26
C ARG A 212 -19.89 10.77 11.06
N SER A 213 -18.86 11.58 10.88
CA SER A 213 -19.02 13.02 10.66
C SER A 213 -19.75 13.30 9.36
N THR A 214 -20.58 14.34 9.36
CA THR A 214 -21.28 14.81 8.16
C THR A 214 -20.32 15.41 7.13
N SER A 215 -19.13 15.82 7.54
CA SER A 215 -18.08 16.36 6.67
C SER A 215 -17.48 15.32 5.72
N TYR A 216 -17.58 14.02 6.04
CA TYR A 216 -16.89 12.93 5.31
C TYR A 216 -17.86 11.85 4.82
N GLN A 217 -18.98 12.26 4.22
CA GLN A 217 -19.99 11.32 3.70
C GLN A 217 -19.77 10.95 2.22
N ASP A 218 -18.83 11.58 1.54
CA ASP A 218 -18.47 11.21 0.17
C ASP A 218 -17.74 9.86 0.13
N ALA A 219 -17.80 9.20 -1.04
CA ALA A 219 -17.24 7.86 -1.21
C ALA A 219 -15.74 7.80 -0.93
N ALA A 220 -15.00 8.82 -1.33
CA ALA A 220 -13.54 8.85 -1.18
C ALA A 220 -13.15 8.90 0.30
N SER A 221 -13.76 9.80 1.06
CA SER A 221 -13.56 9.95 2.50
C SER A 221 -13.98 8.68 3.25
N GLN A 222 -15.14 8.12 2.94
CA GLN A 222 -15.63 6.90 3.59
C GLN A 222 -14.71 5.70 3.34
N ILE A 223 -14.21 5.55 2.13
CA ILE A 223 -13.26 4.47 1.78
C ILE A 223 -11.95 4.67 2.54
N TRP A 224 -11.39 5.88 2.51
CA TRP A 224 -10.09 6.16 3.12
C TRP A 224 -10.12 6.06 4.65
N ILE A 225 -11.07 6.73 5.30
CA ILE A 225 -11.23 6.66 6.77
C ILE A 225 -11.57 5.24 7.20
N GLY A 226 -12.46 4.56 6.46
CA GLY A 226 -12.84 3.19 6.75
C GLY A 226 -11.71 2.18 6.55
N PHE A 227 -10.82 2.41 5.58
CA PHE A 227 -9.59 1.65 5.44
C PHE A 227 -8.71 1.77 6.69
N HIS A 228 -8.41 3.00 7.11
CA HIS A 228 -7.56 3.24 8.29
C HIS A 228 -8.20 2.78 9.60
N LEU A 229 -9.53 2.88 9.73
CA LEU A 229 -10.25 2.34 10.89
C LEU A 229 -10.14 0.81 10.96
N GLY A 230 -10.18 0.13 9.81
CA GLY A 230 -9.94 -1.30 9.72
C GLY A 230 -8.49 -1.67 10.07
N GLU A 231 -7.51 -0.92 9.55
CA GLU A 231 -6.09 -1.12 9.89
C GLU A 231 -5.82 -0.90 11.38
N ALA A 232 -6.33 0.19 11.96
CA ALA A 232 -6.22 0.44 13.40
C ALA A 232 -6.86 -0.70 14.23
N SER A 233 -7.99 -1.25 13.75
CA SER A 233 -8.63 -2.41 14.38
C SER A 233 -7.74 -3.66 14.31
N ARG A 234 -7.06 -3.89 13.19
CA ARG A 234 -6.12 -4.99 13.01
C ARG A 234 -4.93 -4.87 13.98
N VAL A 235 -4.34 -3.69 14.04
CA VAL A 235 -3.23 -3.36 14.96
C VAL A 235 -3.66 -3.49 16.43
N ALA A 236 -4.90 -3.14 16.75
CA ALA A 236 -5.50 -3.34 18.07
C ALA A 236 -5.85 -4.81 18.42
N ASN A 237 -5.44 -5.77 17.60
CA ASN A 237 -5.80 -7.18 17.73
C ASN A 237 -7.33 -7.44 17.68
N GLN A 238 -8.04 -6.67 16.85
CA GLN A 238 -9.49 -6.78 16.63
C GLN A 238 -9.81 -7.08 15.15
N PRO A 239 -9.20 -8.09 14.51
CA PRO A 239 -9.30 -8.32 13.07
C PRO A 239 -10.73 -8.60 12.60
N ASP A 240 -11.61 -9.16 13.43
CA ASP A 240 -12.99 -9.41 13.04
C ASP A 240 -13.81 -8.12 12.91
N LYS A 241 -13.45 -7.05 13.64
CA LYS A 241 -14.03 -5.73 13.42
C LYS A 241 -13.59 -5.14 12.09
N ALA A 242 -12.31 -5.29 11.72
CA ALA A 242 -11.82 -4.89 10.42
C ALA A 242 -12.55 -5.62 9.27
N LEU A 243 -12.70 -6.96 9.38
CA LEU A 243 -13.45 -7.77 8.40
C LEU A 243 -14.89 -7.27 8.24
N THR A 244 -15.58 -7.04 9.35
CA THR A 244 -16.99 -6.58 9.34
C THR A 244 -17.11 -5.21 8.69
N LEU A 245 -16.22 -4.28 9.04
CA LEU A 245 -16.23 -2.93 8.48
C LEU A 245 -15.94 -2.95 6.97
N TRP A 246 -14.87 -3.62 6.54
CA TRP A 246 -14.47 -3.64 5.13
C TRP A 246 -15.48 -4.39 4.25
N ARG A 247 -16.15 -5.45 4.75
CA ARG A 247 -17.26 -6.08 4.04
C ARG A 247 -18.40 -5.10 3.80
N ARG A 248 -18.79 -4.36 4.85
CA ARG A 248 -19.87 -3.35 4.74
C ARG A 248 -19.49 -2.24 3.74
N LEU A 249 -18.27 -1.73 3.81
CA LEU A 249 -17.81 -0.69 2.88
C LEU A 249 -17.72 -1.23 1.45
N LEU A 250 -17.29 -2.47 1.28
CA LEU A 250 -17.21 -3.09 -0.05
C LEU A 250 -18.61 -3.35 -0.66
N GLN A 251 -19.65 -3.54 0.15
CA GLN A 251 -21.04 -3.58 -0.36
C GLN A 251 -21.45 -2.23 -0.94
N ALA A 252 -21.05 -1.11 -0.31
CA ALA A 252 -21.34 0.24 -0.80
C ALA A 252 -20.40 0.65 -1.97
N TYR A 253 -19.15 0.18 -1.94
CA TYR A 253 -18.10 0.57 -2.90
C TYR A 253 -17.42 -0.66 -3.52
N PRO A 254 -18.14 -1.49 -4.30
CA PRO A 254 -17.67 -2.80 -4.74
C PRO A 254 -16.43 -2.75 -5.65
N GLN A 255 -16.19 -1.63 -6.32
CA GLN A 255 -15.04 -1.44 -7.21
C GLN A 255 -13.80 -0.87 -6.50
N SER A 256 -13.89 -0.56 -5.19
CA SER A 256 -12.73 -0.02 -4.46
C SER A 256 -11.60 -1.05 -4.41
N HIS A 257 -10.53 -0.78 -5.17
CA HIS A 257 -9.33 -1.61 -5.18
C HIS A 257 -8.72 -1.73 -3.78
N LEU A 258 -8.64 -0.61 -3.04
CA LEU A 258 -8.11 -0.54 -1.68
C LEU A 258 -8.84 -1.50 -0.73
N LEU A 259 -10.17 -1.40 -0.69
CA LEU A 259 -10.97 -2.25 0.20
C LEU A 259 -10.94 -3.73 -0.21
N ARG A 260 -10.97 -4.00 -1.52
CA ARG A 260 -10.86 -5.37 -2.04
C ARG A 260 -9.55 -6.01 -1.63
N LEU A 261 -8.46 -5.30 -1.82
CA LEU A 261 -7.13 -5.79 -1.49
C LEU A 261 -7.00 -6.04 0.02
N SER A 262 -7.37 -5.06 0.86
CA SER A 262 -7.27 -5.18 2.31
C SER A 262 -8.14 -6.31 2.86
N LEU A 263 -9.36 -6.45 2.34
CA LEU A 263 -10.28 -7.51 2.76
C LEU A 263 -9.79 -8.89 2.32
N ALA A 264 -9.37 -9.04 1.05
CA ALA A 264 -8.86 -10.32 0.54
C ALA A 264 -7.61 -10.77 1.29
N ASP A 265 -6.76 -9.82 1.61
CA ASP A 265 -5.57 -10.01 2.41
C ASP A 265 -5.89 -10.57 3.80
N LEU A 266 -6.68 -9.87 4.59
CA LEU A 266 -7.04 -10.29 5.93
C LEU A 266 -7.81 -11.63 5.93
N LEU A 267 -8.62 -11.88 4.90
CA LEU A 267 -9.30 -13.16 4.72
C LEU A 267 -8.32 -14.30 4.46
N ASN A 268 -7.29 -14.08 3.63
CA ASN A 268 -6.21 -15.05 3.40
C ASN A 268 -5.45 -15.34 4.70
N GLN A 269 -5.11 -14.32 5.48
CA GLN A 269 -4.49 -14.48 6.81
C GLN A 269 -5.35 -15.35 7.75
N LYS A 270 -6.67 -15.14 7.71
CA LYS A 270 -7.64 -15.93 8.49
C LYS A 270 -7.99 -17.28 7.87
N LYS A 271 -7.32 -17.68 6.78
CA LYS A 271 -7.58 -18.91 6.02
C LYS A 271 -9.01 -19.03 5.47
N LYS A 272 -9.70 -17.90 5.31
CA LYS A 272 -11.01 -17.82 4.67
C LYS A 272 -10.85 -17.72 3.14
N TYR A 273 -10.12 -18.66 2.57
CA TYR A 273 -9.62 -18.62 1.19
C TYR A 273 -10.74 -18.51 0.13
N LYS A 274 -11.88 -19.19 0.32
CA LYS A 274 -13.00 -19.09 -0.61
C LYS A 274 -13.51 -17.65 -0.75
N GLU A 275 -13.68 -16.97 0.37
CA GLU A 275 -14.12 -15.57 0.39
C GLU A 275 -13.02 -14.64 -0.13
N ALA A 276 -11.75 -14.86 0.26
CA ALA A 276 -10.60 -14.09 -0.22
C ALA A 276 -10.52 -14.12 -1.74
N LYS A 277 -10.65 -15.30 -2.35
CA LYS A 277 -10.65 -15.45 -3.80
C LYS A 277 -11.82 -14.72 -4.46
N ALA A 278 -13.03 -14.87 -3.91
CA ALA A 278 -14.22 -14.20 -4.41
C ALA A 278 -14.07 -12.67 -4.41
N VAL A 279 -13.53 -12.11 -3.32
CA VAL A 279 -13.26 -10.67 -3.20
C VAL A 279 -12.16 -10.23 -4.19
N ALA A 280 -11.07 -10.98 -4.31
CA ALA A 280 -9.97 -10.64 -5.21
C ALA A 280 -10.41 -10.66 -6.69
N THR A 281 -11.31 -11.57 -7.08
CA THR A 281 -11.73 -11.77 -8.47
C THR A 281 -13.09 -11.15 -8.82
N LEU A 282 -13.76 -10.45 -7.89
CA LEU A 282 -15.14 -9.95 -8.02
C LEU A 282 -16.14 -11.07 -8.37
N ASN A 283 -15.98 -12.25 -7.77
CA ASN A 283 -16.79 -13.45 -8.05
C ASN A 283 -16.78 -13.89 -9.53
N SER A 284 -15.83 -13.40 -10.33
CA SER A 284 -15.70 -13.85 -11.72
C SER A 284 -15.22 -15.29 -11.76
N SER A 285 -15.93 -16.14 -12.48
CA SER A 285 -15.51 -17.52 -12.73
C SER A 285 -14.35 -17.60 -13.72
N THR A 286 -14.20 -16.60 -14.57
CA THR A 286 -13.03 -16.43 -15.44
C THR A 286 -12.04 -15.50 -14.79
N ILE A 287 -10.80 -15.97 -14.65
CA ILE A 287 -9.70 -15.13 -14.15
C ILE A 287 -9.49 -14.01 -15.15
N ASN A 288 -9.98 -12.85 -14.79
CA ASN A 288 -9.93 -11.68 -15.64
C ASN A 288 -8.46 -11.25 -15.81
N SER A 289 -8.01 -11.13 -17.05
CA SER A 289 -6.66 -10.61 -17.38
C SER A 289 -6.42 -9.18 -16.83
N ASN A 290 -7.45 -8.55 -16.30
CA ASN A 290 -7.47 -7.18 -15.79
C ASN A 290 -7.24 -7.06 -14.27
N LEU A 291 -6.96 -8.16 -13.55
CA LEU A 291 -6.57 -8.06 -12.15
C LEU A 291 -5.23 -7.33 -12.03
N THR A 292 -5.11 -6.43 -11.07
CA THR A 292 -3.80 -5.87 -10.70
C THR A 292 -2.90 -6.97 -10.14
N ASP A 293 -1.60 -6.76 -10.16
CA ASP A 293 -0.65 -7.75 -9.63
C ASP A 293 -0.91 -8.06 -8.16
N ALA A 294 -1.34 -7.06 -7.39
CA ALA A 294 -1.70 -7.22 -6.00
C ALA A 294 -2.94 -8.13 -5.80
N LEU A 295 -4.00 -7.91 -6.57
CA LEU A 295 -5.21 -8.75 -6.48
C LEU A 295 -4.98 -10.15 -7.08
N LEU A 296 -4.18 -10.25 -8.15
CA LEU A 296 -3.76 -11.53 -8.71
C LEU A 296 -3.00 -12.36 -7.67
N MET A 297 -2.11 -11.71 -6.91
CA MET A 297 -1.37 -12.36 -5.83
C MET A 297 -2.32 -12.85 -4.71
N GLN A 298 -3.35 -12.07 -4.34
CA GLN A 298 -4.35 -12.50 -3.35
C GLN A 298 -5.17 -13.69 -3.84
N ALA A 299 -5.56 -13.69 -5.11
CA ALA A 299 -6.26 -14.82 -5.72
C ALA A 299 -5.39 -16.09 -5.76
N LEU A 300 -4.09 -15.93 -6.07
CA LEU A 300 -3.12 -17.03 -6.09
C LEU A 300 -2.93 -17.63 -4.69
N ILE A 301 -2.75 -16.80 -3.65
CA ILE A 301 -2.66 -17.25 -2.25
C ILE A 301 -3.91 -18.04 -1.86
N ALA A 302 -5.08 -17.50 -2.20
CA ALA A 302 -6.35 -18.16 -1.88
C ALA A 302 -6.51 -19.49 -2.62
N SER A 303 -6.17 -19.55 -3.92
CA SER A 303 -6.24 -20.77 -4.73
C SER A 303 -5.31 -21.86 -4.22
N ARG A 304 -4.10 -21.51 -3.79
CA ARG A 304 -3.18 -22.44 -3.11
C ARG A 304 -3.78 -22.95 -1.80
N GLY A 305 -4.35 -22.07 -0.98
CA GLY A 305 -4.97 -22.44 0.28
C GLY A 305 -6.19 -23.35 0.14
N LEU A 306 -6.89 -23.25 -1.01
CA LEU A 306 -8.02 -24.13 -1.40
C LEU A 306 -7.58 -25.39 -2.16
N ASN A 307 -6.31 -25.46 -2.57
CA ASN A 307 -5.79 -26.52 -3.43
C ASN A 307 -6.63 -26.67 -4.74
N THR A 308 -6.90 -25.55 -5.41
CA THR A 308 -7.71 -25.51 -6.65
C THR A 308 -6.84 -25.55 -7.89
N ASN A 309 -7.36 -26.15 -8.99
CA ASN A 309 -6.62 -26.37 -10.23
C ASN A 309 -6.13 -25.10 -10.93
N ASP A 310 -6.68 -23.93 -10.62
CA ASP A 310 -6.30 -22.66 -11.20
C ASP A 310 -5.06 -22.03 -10.54
N GLU A 311 -4.55 -22.59 -9.44
CA GLU A 311 -3.29 -22.14 -8.81
C GLU A 311 -2.15 -22.07 -9.84
N VAL A 312 -1.96 -23.13 -10.63
CA VAL A 312 -0.88 -23.20 -11.62
C VAL A 312 -1.03 -22.10 -12.67
N SER A 313 -2.25 -21.85 -13.15
CA SER A 313 -2.52 -20.80 -14.12
C SER A 313 -2.24 -19.40 -13.55
N LEU A 314 -2.68 -19.13 -12.32
CA LEU A 314 -2.45 -17.85 -11.63
C LEU A 314 -0.96 -17.62 -11.37
N ALA A 315 -0.23 -18.64 -10.94
CA ALA A 315 1.21 -18.58 -10.74
C ALA A 315 1.95 -18.29 -12.05
N SER A 316 1.55 -18.94 -13.15
CA SER A 316 2.13 -18.71 -14.48
C SER A 316 1.85 -17.28 -14.97
N GLN A 317 0.65 -16.75 -14.77
CA GLN A 317 0.31 -15.37 -15.09
C GLN A 317 1.17 -14.38 -14.30
N MET A 318 1.35 -14.60 -12.99
CA MET A 318 2.19 -13.74 -12.16
C MET A 318 3.65 -13.79 -12.63
N ALA A 319 4.18 -14.98 -12.91
CA ALA A 319 5.55 -15.15 -13.43
C ALA A 319 5.76 -14.37 -14.73
N ALA A 320 4.83 -14.47 -15.69
CA ALA A 320 4.91 -13.78 -16.97
C ALA A 320 4.88 -12.25 -16.82
N ARG A 321 4.08 -11.73 -15.89
CA ARG A 321 4.04 -10.29 -15.59
C ARG A 321 5.36 -9.81 -14.99
N LEU A 322 5.91 -10.52 -14.01
CA LEU A 322 7.19 -10.21 -13.39
C LEU A 322 8.35 -10.28 -14.39
N GLN A 323 8.33 -11.24 -15.32
CA GLN A 323 9.30 -11.32 -16.41
C GLN A 323 9.18 -10.10 -17.33
N THR A 324 7.97 -9.68 -17.68
CA THR A 324 7.74 -8.51 -18.53
C THR A 324 8.25 -7.23 -17.85
N GLN A 325 8.01 -7.04 -16.54
CA GLN A 325 8.56 -5.92 -15.77
C GLN A 325 10.09 -5.91 -15.79
N SER A 326 10.71 -7.09 -15.63
CA SER A 326 12.18 -7.22 -15.69
C SER A 326 12.75 -6.86 -17.05
N LEU A 327 12.10 -7.28 -18.14
CA LEU A 327 12.51 -6.94 -19.52
C LEU A 327 12.40 -5.44 -19.82
N ARG A 328 11.45 -4.76 -19.19
CA ARG A 328 11.30 -3.29 -19.30
C ARG A 328 12.25 -2.52 -18.40
N GLN A 329 13.12 -3.20 -17.65
CA GLN A 329 14.00 -2.59 -16.66
C GLN A 329 13.24 -1.73 -15.64
N GLU A 330 12.01 -2.10 -15.34
CA GLU A 330 11.24 -1.47 -14.27
C GLU A 330 11.91 -1.78 -12.94
N SER A 331 12.58 -0.77 -12.38
CA SER A 331 13.40 -0.91 -11.16
C SER A 331 12.60 -0.99 -9.88
N LEU A 332 11.27 -0.84 -9.96
CA LEU A 332 10.41 -0.83 -8.78
C LEU A 332 10.37 -2.20 -8.11
N ILE A 333 10.63 -2.20 -6.82
CA ILE A 333 10.48 -3.37 -5.97
C ILE A 333 9.07 -3.35 -5.41
N GLU A 334 8.18 -4.10 -6.06
CA GLU A 334 6.79 -4.19 -5.64
C GLU A 334 6.56 -5.40 -4.73
N ARG A 335 5.66 -5.25 -3.77
CA ARG A 335 5.32 -6.32 -2.82
C ARG A 335 4.80 -7.60 -3.49
N PRO A 336 3.98 -7.58 -4.56
CA PRO A 336 3.63 -8.79 -5.28
C PRO A 336 4.86 -9.59 -5.76
N ARG A 337 5.90 -8.89 -6.25
CA ARG A 337 7.18 -9.51 -6.63
C ARG A 337 7.86 -10.15 -5.42
N LEU A 338 7.96 -9.45 -4.30
CA LEU A 338 8.57 -9.97 -3.07
C LEU A 338 7.84 -11.25 -2.61
N ILE A 339 6.53 -11.21 -2.52
CA ILE A 339 5.72 -12.36 -2.10
C ILE A 339 5.89 -13.53 -3.06
N TYR A 340 5.86 -13.25 -4.37
CA TYR A 340 6.05 -14.29 -5.37
C TYR A 340 7.41 -14.96 -5.25
N GLN A 341 8.50 -14.20 -5.12
CA GLN A 341 9.86 -14.74 -4.96
C GLN A 341 10.00 -15.58 -3.69
N ILE A 342 9.43 -15.10 -2.59
CA ILE A 342 9.51 -15.79 -1.30
C ILE A 342 8.67 -17.07 -1.30
N ALA A 343 7.44 -17.01 -1.82
CA ALA A 343 6.45 -18.08 -1.63
C ALA A 343 6.32 -19.05 -2.82
N TYR A 344 6.58 -18.60 -4.05
CA TYR A 344 6.26 -19.34 -5.27
C TYR A 344 7.44 -19.55 -6.23
N GLY A 345 8.35 -18.58 -6.30
CA GLY A 345 9.47 -18.58 -7.24
C GLY A 345 10.64 -19.47 -6.84
N ASN A 346 10.57 -20.17 -5.70
CA ASN A 346 11.67 -20.96 -5.12
C ASN A 346 13.00 -20.18 -5.05
N ASN A 347 12.92 -18.86 -4.87
CA ASN A 347 14.08 -17.97 -4.87
C ASN A 347 14.09 -17.10 -3.62
N LEU A 348 14.17 -17.75 -2.46
CA LEU A 348 14.21 -17.07 -1.16
C LEU A 348 15.37 -16.07 -1.05
N ALA A 349 16.52 -16.40 -1.65
CA ALA A 349 17.70 -15.53 -1.65
C ALA A 349 17.41 -14.20 -2.39
N SER A 350 16.77 -14.27 -3.56
CA SER A 350 16.32 -13.07 -4.28
C SER A 350 15.26 -12.30 -3.47
N GLY A 351 14.32 -13.01 -2.84
CA GLY A 351 13.30 -12.41 -1.97
C GLY A 351 13.91 -11.62 -0.81
N LEU A 352 14.92 -12.18 -0.14
CA LEU A 352 15.62 -11.48 0.94
C LEU A 352 16.43 -10.29 0.41
N ALA A 353 17.18 -10.44 -0.68
CA ALA A 353 17.93 -9.34 -1.28
C ALA A 353 17.01 -8.16 -1.67
N LEU A 354 15.90 -8.45 -2.32
CA LEU A 354 14.89 -7.44 -2.68
C LEU A 354 14.26 -6.79 -1.43
N SER A 355 14.01 -7.56 -0.35
CA SER A 355 13.48 -7.01 0.90
C SER A 355 14.46 -6.05 1.55
N ILE A 356 15.77 -6.36 1.52
CA ILE A 356 16.84 -5.48 2.03
C ILE A 356 16.88 -4.17 1.24
N GLU A 357 16.85 -4.25 -0.10
CA GLU A 357 16.87 -3.05 -0.95
C GLU A 357 15.60 -2.21 -0.77
N ASN A 358 14.42 -2.83 -0.74
CA ASN A 358 13.17 -2.12 -0.49
C ASN A 358 13.17 -1.40 0.86
N TRP A 359 13.72 -2.03 1.91
CA TRP A 359 13.79 -1.46 3.25
C TRP A 359 14.62 -0.19 3.35
N LYS A 360 15.55 0.05 2.44
CA LYS A 360 16.34 1.28 2.40
C LYS A 360 15.49 2.50 2.08
N ILE A 361 14.47 2.32 1.25
CA ILE A 361 13.62 3.40 0.72
C ILE A 361 12.24 3.45 1.35
N GLN A 362 11.66 2.27 1.68
CA GLN A 362 10.28 2.17 2.19
C GLN A 362 10.25 1.31 3.46
N LYS A 363 9.70 1.86 4.55
CA LYS A 363 9.67 1.22 5.88
C LYS A 363 8.24 1.07 6.38
N GLU A 364 7.47 0.29 5.65
CA GLU A 364 6.07 -0.01 5.97
C GLU A 364 5.94 -1.32 6.77
N PRO A 365 4.90 -1.47 7.61
CA PRO A 365 4.71 -2.69 8.41
C PRO A 365 4.72 -3.99 7.60
N THR A 366 4.12 -3.98 6.42
CA THR A 366 4.11 -5.15 5.54
C THR A 366 5.49 -5.49 5.01
N ASP A 367 6.30 -4.47 4.68
CA ASP A 367 7.69 -4.68 4.23
C ASP A 367 8.53 -5.27 5.36
N ALA A 368 8.29 -4.83 6.61
CA ALA A 368 8.89 -5.42 7.79
C ALA A 368 8.57 -6.91 7.91
N VAL A 369 7.30 -7.27 7.77
CA VAL A 369 6.84 -8.66 7.82
C VAL A 369 7.53 -9.51 6.75
N LEU A 370 7.54 -9.08 5.49
CA LEU A 370 8.16 -9.81 4.38
C LEU A 370 9.67 -10.00 4.59
N PHE A 371 10.34 -8.95 5.07
CA PHE A 371 11.76 -9.01 5.36
C PHE A 371 12.07 -10.03 6.48
N LEU A 372 11.36 -9.97 7.62
CA LEU A 372 11.55 -10.92 8.73
C LEU A 372 11.31 -12.37 8.27
N GLN A 373 10.29 -12.60 7.45
CA GLN A 373 9.98 -13.93 6.92
C GLN A 373 11.09 -14.47 6.02
N ALA A 374 11.57 -13.66 5.07
CA ALA A 374 12.64 -14.06 4.17
C ALA A 374 13.93 -14.35 4.96
N ALA A 375 14.27 -13.52 5.95
CA ALA A 375 15.43 -13.68 6.80
C ALA A 375 15.36 -14.98 7.64
N LEU A 376 14.20 -15.28 8.23
CA LEU A 376 13.98 -16.51 8.98
C LEU A 376 14.04 -17.75 8.08
N ALA A 377 13.40 -17.70 6.92
CA ALA A 377 13.36 -18.83 5.99
C ALA A 377 14.75 -19.23 5.46
N LEU A 378 15.68 -18.26 5.37
CA LEU A 378 17.06 -18.47 4.95
C LEU A 378 18.05 -18.71 6.09
N ASN A 379 17.59 -18.78 7.34
CA ASN A 379 18.45 -18.82 8.53
C ASN A 379 19.42 -17.62 8.61
N GLN A 380 18.99 -16.45 8.17
CA GLN A 380 19.75 -15.20 8.16
C GLN A 380 19.08 -14.14 9.06
N ALA A 381 18.63 -14.51 10.25
CA ALA A 381 17.90 -13.64 11.18
C ALA A 381 18.63 -12.32 11.46
N LYS A 382 19.97 -12.32 11.50
CA LYS A 382 20.80 -11.14 11.73
C LYS A 382 20.60 -10.06 10.66
N SER A 383 20.27 -10.42 9.42
CA SER A 383 20.02 -9.46 8.35
C SER A 383 18.82 -8.56 8.62
N ALA A 384 17.89 -9.00 9.47
CA ALA A 384 16.67 -8.27 9.81
C ALA A 384 16.84 -7.25 10.95
N GLU A 385 18.04 -7.03 11.46
CA GLU A 385 18.34 -6.04 12.51
C GLU A 385 17.77 -4.63 12.21
N PRO A 386 17.82 -4.10 10.97
CA PRO A 386 17.23 -2.80 10.66
C PRO A 386 15.72 -2.74 10.92
N VAL A 387 15.00 -3.84 10.72
CA VAL A 387 13.56 -3.94 11.01
C VAL A 387 13.29 -3.90 12.51
N LEU A 388 14.11 -4.59 13.31
CA LEU A 388 13.97 -4.59 14.77
C LEU A 388 14.23 -3.18 15.33
N ARG A 389 15.23 -2.47 14.82
CA ARG A 389 15.50 -1.08 15.19
C ARG A 389 14.33 -0.15 14.85
N TRP A 390 13.76 -0.31 13.65
CA TRP A 390 12.59 0.44 13.24
C TRP A 390 11.39 0.17 14.17
N ALA A 391 11.10 -1.09 14.47
CA ALA A 391 9.98 -1.44 15.34
C ALA A 391 10.15 -0.83 16.75
N ALA A 392 11.39 -0.85 17.28
CA ALA A 392 11.72 -0.25 18.57
C ALA A 392 11.57 1.28 18.54
N SER A 393 12.04 1.96 17.49
CA SER A 393 12.01 3.43 17.39
C SER A 393 10.60 3.96 17.15
N THR A 394 9.82 3.32 16.30
CA THR A 394 8.44 3.72 16.00
C THR A 394 7.44 3.24 17.06
N LYS A 395 7.83 2.28 17.89
CA LYS A 395 6.93 1.57 18.82
C LYS A 395 5.75 0.88 18.12
N TYR A 396 5.84 0.70 16.79
CA TYR A 396 4.82 -0.01 16.05
C TYR A 396 4.79 -1.47 16.48
N THR A 397 3.60 -1.96 16.80
CA THR A 397 3.38 -3.35 17.15
C THR A 397 2.03 -3.81 16.62
N ASP A 398 2.01 -4.95 16.00
CA ASP A 398 0.80 -5.73 15.72
C ASP A 398 1.08 -7.20 16.06
N PRO A 399 0.04 -8.02 16.25
CA PRO A 399 0.21 -9.41 16.69
C PRO A 399 1.12 -10.24 15.77
N GLN A 400 1.10 -9.97 14.49
CA GLN A 400 1.88 -10.68 13.49
C GLN A 400 3.36 -10.30 13.54
N LEU A 401 3.63 -9.00 13.50
CA LEU A 401 5.00 -8.49 13.56
C LEU A 401 5.67 -8.93 14.86
N SER A 402 4.95 -8.87 15.99
CA SER A 402 5.46 -9.28 17.30
C SER A 402 5.89 -10.74 17.32
N LEU A 403 5.11 -11.65 16.72
CA LEU A 403 5.46 -13.07 16.61
C LEU A 403 6.73 -13.28 15.77
N LEU A 404 6.90 -12.52 14.68
CA LEU A 404 8.08 -12.62 13.83
C LEU A 404 9.33 -12.03 14.50
N ILE A 405 9.21 -10.90 15.18
CA ILE A 405 10.30 -10.32 15.97
C ILE A 405 10.76 -11.32 17.04
N ASP A 406 9.84 -11.92 17.76
CA ASP A 406 10.15 -12.96 18.75
C ASP A 406 10.86 -14.16 18.13
N ALA A 407 10.42 -14.59 16.94
CA ALA A 407 11.06 -15.69 16.23
C ALA A 407 12.50 -15.34 15.80
N VAL A 408 12.72 -14.12 15.29
CA VAL A 408 14.06 -13.62 14.92
C VAL A 408 14.99 -13.57 16.14
N LEU A 409 14.55 -12.99 17.24
CA LEU A 409 15.36 -12.87 18.46
C LEU A 409 15.74 -14.21 19.09
N LYS A 410 14.90 -15.24 18.92
CA LYS A 410 15.14 -16.61 19.39
C LYS A 410 15.92 -17.46 18.38
N HIS A 411 16.15 -16.97 17.17
CA HIS A 411 16.78 -17.75 16.11
C HIS A 411 18.30 -17.91 16.35
N PRO A 412 18.90 -19.10 16.15
CA PRO A 412 20.33 -19.31 16.35
C PRO A 412 21.21 -18.34 15.55
N SER A 413 20.85 -18.04 14.31
CA SER A 413 21.61 -17.11 13.45
C SER A 413 21.52 -15.63 13.89
N TRP A 414 20.64 -15.28 14.83
CA TRP A 414 20.61 -13.94 15.44
C TRP A 414 21.80 -13.71 16.37
N SER A 415 22.12 -14.70 17.21
CA SER A 415 23.16 -14.59 18.24
C SER A 415 24.56 -14.96 17.74
N GLY A 416 24.73 -15.27 16.46
CA GLY A 416 26.02 -15.76 15.95
C GLY A 416 26.43 -17.14 16.46
N ARG A 417 25.52 -17.86 17.08
CA ARG A 417 25.70 -19.27 17.48
C ARG A 417 25.17 -20.17 16.37
N SER A 418 25.93 -20.29 15.30
CA SER A 418 25.68 -21.26 14.21
C SER A 418 26.50 -22.52 14.47
#